data_b9e065095d7f22096de76c8561487290
#
_entry.id   b9e065095d7f22096de76c8561487290
#
_cell.length_a   1.000
_cell.length_b   1.000
_cell.length_c   1.000
_cell.angle_alpha   90.00
_cell.angle_beta   90.00
_cell.angle_gamma   90.00
#
_symmetry.space_group_name_H-M   'P 1'
#
loop_
_entity.id
_entity.type
_entity.pdbx_description
1 polymer ?
#
loop_
_entity_poly.entity_id
_entity_poly.type
_entity_poly.pdbx_seq_one_letter_code
_entity_poly.pdbx_strand_id
1 'polypeptide(L)'
;MYNNGFFITGIQQVGVGTTSVYDSWKWFIKMFGVDIRVLEDDTVAERMLPYTGGHPRKRHAAIAVSLQGGGGFEIWQYSERKPKPVDFQIQVGDLGIFCAKVKCRNVENAHKYASECWDKVSPIVTTPDGNKTFYITDPEGNWFQAVQDDYLLLDEGKEFGGMLGCMIGVTDMDKARTVYSDILGYDQLVYNEYGKFDDLAPLAGGDGEFRRVLIKCSKPNKGPFAPIFPMGQIELVQCRDREPRKIYEGRYWGDPGFIQICFDVTGMDALGKWCADHGHPFTVDSCPDGKQFAMGDASGRFTYIEDQDGTLIEFVETYRISVAKKLGWYINLVYRNREKPLSKLLFRAMKMNRKKFDR
;
A
#
# COMPACT_ATOMS: atom_id res chain seq x y z
N MET A 1 -2.01 9.96 -25.50
CA MET A 1 -0.70 9.89 -24.84
C MET A 1 -0.69 10.97 -23.78
N TYR A 2 -0.75 10.63 -22.50
CA TYR A 2 -0.48 11.62 -21.46
C TYR A 2 1.03 11.83 -21.40
N ASN A 3 1.52 12.86 -22.07
CA ASN A 3 2.92 13.26 -22.00
C ASN A 3 3.08 14.32 -20.90
N ASN A 4 2.57 14.00 -19.70
CA ASN A 4 2.59 14.93 -18.56
C ASN A 4 3.96 15.02 -17.87
N GLY A 5 5.00 14.39 -18.45
CA GLY A 5 6.35 14.41 -17.87
C GLY A 5 6.55 13.46 -16.69
N PHE A 6 5.52 12.71 -16.27
CA PHE A 6 5.58 11.71 -15.20
C PHE A 6 4.79 10.45 -15.57
N PHE A 7 5.00 9.39 -14.80
CA PHE A 7 4.14 8.22 -14.77
C PHE A 7 4.20 7.55 -13.39
N ILE A 8 3.12 6.86 -13.06
CA ILE A 8 3.01 6.01 -11.87
C ILE A 8 3.30 4.58 -12.32
N THR A 9 4.29 3.94 -11.68
CA THR A 9 4.69 2.56 -11.97
C THR A 9 3.65 1.58 -11.43
N GLY A 10 3.27 1.75 -10.15
CA GLY A 10 2.31 0.89 -9.47
C GLY A 10 2.40 0.99 -7.95
N ILE A 11 1.65 0.13 -7.26
CA ILE A 11 1.60 0.10 -5.79
C ILE A 11 2.88 -0.53 -5.26
N GLN A 12 3.66 0.27 -4.53
CA GLN A 12 4.89 -0.18 -3.88
C GLN A 12 4.57 -0.90 -2.58
N GLN A 13 3.77 -0.26 -1.72
CA GLN A 13 3.43 -0.75 -0.38
C GLN A 13 2.17 -0.11 0.18
N VAL A 14 1.64 -0.72 1.23
CA VAL A 14 0.72 -0.08 2.18
C VAL A 14 1.46 0.10 3.49
N GLY A 15 1.40 1.30 4.06
CA GLY A 15 1.92 1.60 5.38
C GLY A 15 1.03 1.00 6.45
N VAL A 16 1.62 0.30 7.42
CA VAL A 16 0.92 -0.33 8.54
C VAL A 16 1.58 0.11 9.83
N GLY A 17 0.91 0.95 10.61
CA GLY A 17 1.29 1.24 11.98
C GLY A 17 1.03 0.03 12.88
N THR A 18 1.95 -0.25 13.79
CA THR A 18 1.87 -1.44 14.66
C THR A 18 2.42 -1.16 16.05
N THR A 19 2.08 -2.02 16.99
CA THR A 19 2.67 -2.02 18.34
C THR A 19 4.02 -2.75 18.40
N SER A 20 4.30 -3.65 17.43
CA SER A 20 5.56 -4.38 17.30
C SER A 20 5.87 -4.69 15.84
N VAL A 21 6.87 -4.01 15.27
CA VAL A 21 7.35 -4.31 13.89
C VAL A 21 7.78 -5.76 13.77
N TYR A 22 8.45 -6.30 14.79
CA TYR A 22 8.93 -7.68 14.79
C TYR A 22 7.76 -8.68 14.65
N ASP A 23 6.73 -8.58 15.52
CA ASP A 23 5.64 -9.53 15.55
C ASP A 23 4.73 -9.41 14.33
N SER A 24 4.42 -8.18 13.90
CA SER A 24 3.63 -7.94 12.70
C SER A 24 4.34 -8.45 11.45
N TRP A 25 5.65 -8.18 11.30
CA TRP A 25 6.39 -8.66 10.14
C TRP A 25 6.54 -10.19 10.13
N LYS A 26 6.77 -10.82 11.28
CA LYS A 26 6.77 -12.28 11.41
C LYS A 26 5.45 -12.89 10.95
N TRP A 27 4.32 -12.26 11.34
CA TRP A 27 3.00 -12.66 10.91
C TRP A 27 2.79 -12.45 9.40
N PHE A 28 3.19 -11.29 8.83
CA PHE A 28 3.09 -11.01 7.39
C PHE A 28 3.96 -11.97 6.55
N ILE A 29 5.13 -12.38 7.04
CA ILE A 29 5.93 -13.41 6.39
C ILE A 29 5.18 -14.73 6.36
N LYS A 30 4.66 -15.16 7.51
CA LYS A 30 3.93 -16.42 7.63
C LYS A 30 2.69 -16.41 6.75
N MET A 31 1.88 -15.36 6.80
CA MET A 31 0.61 -15.30 6.13
C MET A 31 0.73 -14.97 4.64
N PHE A 32 1.48 -13.93 4.29
CA PHE A 32 1.50 -13.35 2.93
C PHE A 32 2.82 -13.55 2.19
N GLY A 33 3.82 -14.14 2.81
CA GLY A 33 5.12 -14.35 2.19
C GLY A 33 5.88 -13.07 1.86
N VAL A 34 5.65 -11.98 2.62
CA VAL A 34 6.33 -10.69 2.47
C VAL A 34 7.64 -10.72 3.25
N ASP A 35 8.63 -11.43 2.71
CA ASP A 35 9.86 -11.80 3.41
C ASP A 35 11.13 -11.12 2.91
N ILE A 36 11.04 -10.31 1.84
CA ILE A 36 12.21 -9.61 1.30
C ILE A 36 12.34 -8.24 1.93
N ARG A 37 13.37 -8.07 2.74
CA ARG A 37 13.71 -6.78 3.33
C ARG A 37 14.26 -5.81 2.28
N VAL A 38 13.58 -4.70 2.10
CA VAL A 38 14.04 -3.54 1.31
C VAL A 38 14.78 -2.56 2.21
N LEU A 39 14.20 -2.25 3.36
CA LEU A 39 14.72 -1.34 4.38
C LEU A 39 14.35 -1.85 5.76
N GLU A 40 15.21 -1.62 6.74
CA GLU A 40 14.89 -1.76 8.17
C GLU A 40 15.82 -0.80 8.92
N ASP A 41 15.26 0.14 9.66
CA ASP A 41 16.02 1.13 10.41
C ASP A 41 15.31 1.62 11.68
N ASP A 42 16.14 2.14 12.62
CA ASP A 42 15.73 2.90 13.80
C ASP A 42 16.19 4.34 13.61
N THR A 43 15.29 5.22 13.20
CA THR A 43 15.62 6.61 12.89
C THR A 43 14.55 7.58 13.38
N VAL A 44 14.71 8.85 13.05
CA VAL A 44 13.75 9.91 13.36
C VAL A 44 13.00 10.28 12.08
N ALA A 45 11.69 10.28 12.13
CA ALA A 45 10.83 10.75 11.04
C ALA A 45 10.77 12.28 11.07
N GLU A 46 11.77 12.94 10.45
CA GLU A 46 11.93 14.40 10.49
C GLU A 46 11.01 15.16 9.54
N ARG A 47 10.47 14.47 8.51
CA ARG A 47 9.73 15.12 7.41
C ARG A 47 8.21 15.07 7.59
N MET A 48 7.71 14.20 8.46
CA MET A 48 6.27 13.95 8.64
C MET A 48 5.61 14.89 9.66
N LEU A 49 6.17 16.08 9.87
CA LEU A 49 5.73 17.04 10.90
C LEU A 49 4.22 17.36 10.84
N PRO A 50 3.58 17.56 9.66
CA PRO A 50 2.14 17.81 9.58
C PRO A 50 1.29 16.69 10.21
N TYR A 51 1.79 15.46 10.21
CA TYR A 51 1.08 14.27 10.66
C TYR A 51 1.58 13.67 11.96
N THR A 52 2.61 14.27 12.59
CA THR A 52 3.22 13.79 13.84
C THR A 52 3.10 14.79 14.99
N GLY A 53 2.12 15.72 14.89
CA GLY A 53 1.87 16.76 15.90
C GLY A 53 2.93 17.87 15.90
N GLY A 54 3.54 18.16 14.76
CA GLY A 54 4.54 19.22 14.59
C GLY A 54 5.95 18.88 15.11
N HIS A 55 6.19 17.64 15.52
CA HIS A 55 7.48 17.22 16.09
C HIS A 55 8.06 15.99 15.36
N PRO A 56 9.39 15.94 15.14
CA PRO A 56 10.08 14.74 14.72
C PRO A 56 9.84 13.60 15.72
N ARG A 57 9.67 12.36 15.20
CA ARG A 57 9.35 11.20 16.04
C ARG A 57 10.34 10.06 15.79
N LYS A 58 10.85 9.48 16.88
CA LYS A 58 11.67 8.27 16.79
C LYS A 58 10.81 7.07 16.44
N ARG A 59 11.31 6.26 15.53
CA ARG A 59 10.60 5.11 15.02
C ARG A 59 11.52 3.93 14.71
N HIS A 60 10.98 2.72 14.77
CA HIS A 60 11.47 1.57 14.07
C HIS A 60 10.58 1.29 12.87
N ALA A 61 11.15 1.08 11.69
CA ALA A 61 10.38 0.75 10.50
C ALA A 61 11.09 -0.29 9.64
N ALA A 62 10.27 -1.08 8.94
CA ALA A 62 10.74 -2.04 7.95
C ALA A 62 9.89 -1.96 6.69
N ILE A 63 10.53 -1.87 5.51
CA ILE A 63 9.88 -2.07 4.23
C ILE A 63 10.19 -3.48 3.75
N ALA A 64 9.15 -4.26 3.54
CA ALA A 64 9.23 -5.64 3.09
C ALA A 64 8.30 -5.90 1.92
N VAL A 65 8.77 -6.68 0.93
CA VAL A 65 8.03 -6.99 -0.29
C VAL A 65 7.97 -8.50 -0.54
N SER A 66 7.03 -8.91 -1.39
CA SER A 66 6.95 -10.29 -1.90
C SER A 66 7.55 -10.36 -3.30
N LEU A 67 8.43 -11.33 -3.54
CA LEU A 67 8.93 -11.61 -4.89
C LEU A 67 7.98 -12.46 -5.73
N GLN A 68 6.93 -13.03 -5.14
CA GLN A 68 5.96 -13.80 -5.92
C GLN A 68 5.05 -12.88 -6.75
N GLY A 69 4.32 -11.97 -6.12
CA GLY A 69 3.38 -11.09 -6.82
C GLY A 69 3.72 -9.60 -6.75
N GLY A 70 4.81 -9.24 -6.07
CA GLY A 70 5.27 -7.86 -5.93
C GLY A 70 4.48 -7.03 -4.91
N GLY A 71 5.01 -5.84 -4.61
CA GLY A 71 4.49 -4.98 -3.56
C GLY A 71 4.66 -5.55 -2.16
N GLY A 72 4.35 -4.76 -1.15
CA GLY A 72 4.51 -5.20 0.24
C GLY A 72 3.95 -4.23 1.27
N PHE A 73 4.62 -4.18 2.42
CA PHE A 73 4.22 -3.35 3.54
C PHE A 73 5.38 -2.48 4.01
N GLU A 74 5.07 -1.25 4.40
CA GLU A 74 5.89 -0.48 5.32
C GLU A 74 5.33 -0.69 6.73
N ILE A 75 6.08 -1.42 7.56
CA ILE A 75 5.68 -1.78 8.91
C ILE A 75 6.34 -0.79 9.85
N TRP A 76 5.55 -0.03 10.61
CA TRP A 76 5.99 1.17 11.29
C TRP A 76 5.59 1.19 12.77
N GLN A 77 6.50 1.55 13.66
CA GLN A 77 6.30 1.58 15.10
C GLN A 77 6.98 2.81 15.71
N TYR A 78 6.28 3.53 16.60
CA TYR A 78 6.92 4.51 17.46
C TYR A 78 7.85 3.83 18.47
N SER A 79 9.08 4.36 18.62
CA SER A 79 10.05 3.89 19.64
C SER A 79 10.18 4.83 20.83
N GLU A 80 9.67 6.07 20.77
CA GLU A 80 9.73 7.07 21.85
C GLU A 80 8.41 7.26 22.61
N ARG A 81 7.30 6.79 22.06
CA ARG A 81 5.97 6.91 22.67
C ARG A 81 5.19 5.61 22.48
N LYS A 82 4.23 5.39 23.37
CA LYS A 82 3.27 4.30 23.17
C LYS A 82 2.38 4.63 21.97
N PRO A 83 2.28 3.74 20.97
CA PRO A 83 1.34 3.90 19.87
C PRO A 83 -0.10 4.01 20.40
N LYS A 84 -0.90 4.89 19.78
CA LYS A 84 -2.31 5.07 20.14
C LYS A 84 -3.19 4.26 19.17
N PRO A 85 -3.78 3.14 19.60
CA PRO A 85 -4.71 2.40 18.74
C PRO A 85 -5.97 3.24 18.48
N VAL A 86 -6.75 2.85 17.47
CA VAL A 86 -8.11 3.37 17.30
C VAL A 86 -8.96 3.02 18.53
N ASP A 87 -9.79 3.96 18.97
CA ASP A 87 -10.60 3.83 20.18
C ASP A 87 -12.05 3.38 19.91
N PHE A 88 -12.32 2.94 18.68
CA PHE A 88 -13.60 2.42 18.23
C PHE A 88 -13.41 1.22 17.30
N GLN A 89 -14.47 0.45 17.13
CA GLN A 89 -14.48 -0.60 16.12
C GLN A 89 -14.60 0.02 14.72
N ILE A 90 -13.57 -0.13 13.90
CA ILE A 90 -13.60 0.26 12.49
C ILE A 90 -14.72 -0.52 11.80
N GLN A 91 -15.51 0.17 10.98
CA GLN A 91 -16.59 -0.40 10.20
C GLN A 91 -16.34 -0.19 8.71
N VAL A 92 -16.96 -1.03 7.86
CA VAL A 92 -16.91 -0.86 6.41
C VAL A 92 -17.34 0.55 6.03
N GLY A 93 -16.52 1.22 5.21
CA GLY A 93 -16.76 2.59 4.75
C GLY A 93 -16.33 3.69 5.72
N ASP A 94 -15.70 3.39 6.87
CA ASP A 94 -15.03 4.42 7.67
C ASP A 94 -13.87 5.04 6.90
N LEU A 95 -13.68 6.36 7.05
CA LEU A 95 -12.84 7.18 6.19
C LEU A 95 -11.34 6.88 6.37
N GLY A 96 -10.69 6.63 5.27
CA GLY A 96 -9.32 6.13 5.20
C GLY A 96 -9.25 4.69 4.69
N ILE A 97 -8.08 4.09 4.74
CA ILE A 97 -7.89 2.68 4.36
C ILE A 97 -8.39 1.80 5.50
N PHE A 98 -9.49 1.09 5.28
CA PHE A 98 -10.04 0.18 6.29
C PHE A 98 -9.74 -1.29 6.00
N CYS A 99 -9.35 -1.64 4.76
CA CYS A 99 -8.96 -2.99 4.37
C CYS A 99 -7.86 -2.94 3.29
N ALA A 100 -6.81 -3.72 3.46
CA ALA A 100 -5.80 -3.92 2.42
C ALA A 100 -6.15 -5.15 1.56
N LYS A 101 -5.82 -5.12 0.26
CA LYS A 101 -6.02 -6.24 -0.65
C LYS A 101 -4.69 -6.94 -0.90
N VAL A 102 -4.67 -8.25 -0.74
CA VAL A 102 -3.49 -9.10 -0.97
C VAL A 102 -3.78 -10.11 -2.07
N LYS A 103 -2.76 -10.40 -2.88
CA LYS A 103 -2.86 -11.36 -3.98
C LYS A 103 -2.82 -12.78 -3.46
N CYS A 104 -3.66 -13.64 -4.03
CA CYS A 104 -3.52 -15.08 -3.89
C CYS A 104 -3.58 -15.76 -5.27
N ARG A 105 -2.95 -16.92 -5.43
CA ARG A 105 -2.91 -17.66 -6.69
C ARG A 105 -4.24 -18.36 -6.99
N ASN A 106 -4.85 -18.90 -5.95
CA ASN A 106 -6.15 -19.56 -5.99
C ASN A 106 -6.83 -19.35 -4.66
N VAL A 107 -8.08 -18.90 -4.66
CA VAL A 107 -8.80 -18.49 -3.45
C VAL A 107 -9.03 -19.67 -2.52
N GLU A 108 -9.40 -20.85 -3.03
CA GLU A 108 -9.69 -22.03 -2.22
C GLU A 108 -8.43 -22.56 -1.51
N ASN A 109 -7.30 -22.64 -2.24
CA ASN A 109 -6.02 -23.06 -1.66
C ASN A 109 -5.51 -22.06 -0.63
N ALA A 110 -5.58 -20.77 -0.95
CA ALA A 110 -5.18 -19.69 -0.04
C ALA A 110 -6.06 -19.65 1.22
N HIS A 111 -7.37 -19.86 1.08
CA HIS A 111 -8.29 -19.95 2.21
C HIS A 111 -7.96 -21.16 3.11
N LYS A 112 -7.74 -22.33 2.50
CA LYS A 112 -7.32 -23.52 3.25
C LYS A 112 -6.03 -23.26 4.03
N TYR A 113 -5.00 -22.74 3.36
CA TYR A 113 -3.72 -22.39 3.98
C TYR A 113 -3.90 -21.40 5.13
N ALA A 114 -4.64 -20.31 4.90
CA ALA A 114 -4.87 -19.28 5.91
C ALA A 114 -5.61 -19.84 7.14
N SER A 115 -6.64 -20.67 6.93
CA SER A 115 -7.44 -21.29 7.99
C SER A 115 -6.65 -22.33 8.82
N GLU A 116 -5.67 -23.01 8.19
CA GLU A 116 -4.75 -23.90 8.91
C GLU A 116 -3.72 -23.14 9.75
N CYS A 117 -3.39 -21.90 9.36
CA CYS A 117 -2.38 -21.06 10.00
C CYS A 117 -2.93 -20.09 11.04
N TRP A 118 -4.21 -19.71 10.93
CA TRP A 118 -4.80 -18.59 11.67
C TRP A 118 -6.31 -18.80 11.87
N ASP A 119 -6.83 -18.36 13.01
CA ASP A 119 -8.23 -18.56 13.41
C ASP A 119 -9.19 -17.43 12.97
N LYS A 120 -8.65 -16.26 12.58
CA LYS A 120 -9.46 -15.11 12.15
C LYS A 120 -9.51 -15.00 10.62
N VAL A 121 -10.09 -16.01 10.00
CA VAL A 121 -10.30 -16.11 8.54
C VAL A 121 -11.81 -16.25 8.31
N SER A 122 -12.36 -15.39 7.43
CA SER A 122 -13.80 -15.47 7.07
C SER A 122 -14.10 -16.65 6.16
N PRO A 123 -15.35 -17.06 6.01
CA PRO A 123 -15.76 -17.90 4.89
C PRO A 123 -15.41 -17.23 3.53
N ILE A 124 -15.33 -18.06 2.48
CA ILE A 124 -15.24 -17.57 1.09
C ILE A 124 -16.58 -16.92 0.74
N VAL A 125 -16.52 -15.72 0.16
CA VAL A 125 -17.66 -14.92 -0.30
C VAL A 125 -17.46 -14.52 -1.76
N THR A 126 -18.49 -13.94 -2.40
CA THR A 126 -18.44 -13.56 -3.82
C THR A 126 -18.67 -12.05 -3.94
N THR A 127 -17.71 -11.34 -4.54
CA THR A 127 -17.73 -9.90 -4.81
C THR A 127 -18.72 -9.54 -5.92
N PRO A 128 -19.11 -8.26 -6.10
CA PRO A 128 -20.07 -7.82 -7.13
C PRO A 128 -19.69 -8.20 -8.56
N ASP A 129 -18.39 -8.33 -8.86
CA ASP A 129 -17.90 -8.79 -10.17
C ASP A 129 -17.88 -10.32 -10.33
N GLY A 130 -18.46 -11.06 -9.38
CA GLY A 130 -18.59 -12.53 -9.41
C GLY A 130 -17.34 -13.29 -8.99
N ASN A 131 -16.28 -12.60 -8.55
CA ASN A 131 -15.05 -13.25 -8.11
C ASN A 131 -15.15 -13.72 -6.65
N LYS A 132 -14.54 -14.87 -6.35
CA LYS A 132 -14.40 -15.35 -4.98
C LYS A 132 -13.33 -14.57 -4.23
N THR A 133 -13.56 -14.37 -2.94
CA THR A 133 -12.65 -13.70 -2.01
C THR A 133 -12.90 -14.17 -0.59
N PHE A 134 -12.03 -13.82 0.35
CA PHE A 134 -12.24 -13.97 1.78
C PHE A 134 -11.42 -12.94 2.54
N TYR A 135 -11.72 -12.76 3.82
CA TYR A 135 -11.05 -11.80 4.67
C TYR A 135 -10.22 -12.48 5.75
N ILE A 136 -9.11 -11.85 6.09
CA ILE A 136 -8.21 -12.25 7.17
C ILE A 136 -8.05 -11.06 8.10
N THR A 137 -8.19 -11.27 9.41
CA THR A 137 -7.91 -10.22 10.40
C THR A 137 -6.56 -10.50 11.05
N ASP A 138 -5.64 -9.54 11.02
CA ASP A 138 -4.33 -9.69 11.64
C ASP A 138 -4.40 -9.64 13.20
N PRO A 139 -3.28 -9.86 13.90
CA PRO A 139 -3.25 -9.79 15.38
C PRO A 139 -3.67 -8.44 15.94
N GLU A 140 -3.49 -7.34 15.21
CA GLU A 140 -3.85 -5.98 15.62
C GLU A 140 -5.27 -5.55 15.21
N GLY A 141 -6.01 -6.43 14.50
CA GLY A 141 -7.39 -6.18 14.09
C GLY A 141 -7.55 -5.57 12.70
N ASN A 142 -6.48 -5.45 11.91
CA ASN A 142 -6.55 -4.95 10.55
C ASN A 142 -7.12 -6.01 9.59
N TRP A 143 -7.96 -5.58 8.64
CA TRP A 143 -8.57 -6.49 7.66
C TRP A 143 -7.76 -6.56 6.38
N PHE A 144 -7.61 -7.79 5.86
CA PHE A 144 -7.00 -8.07 4.57
C PHE A 144 -7.96 -8.88 3.71
N GLN A 145 -8.23 -8.42 2.51
CA GLN A 145 -9.00 -9.15 1.50
C GLN A 145 -8.06 -9.96 0.61
N ALA A 146 -8.25 -11.26 0.54
CA ALA A 146 -7.51 -12.15 -0.37
C ALA A 146 -8.20 -12.18 -1.74
N VAL A 147 -7.52 -11.73 -2.76
CA VAL A 147 -8.05 -11.61 -4.13
C VAL A 147 -7.19 -12.40 -5.10
N GLN A 148 -7.82 -13.20 -5.95
CA GLN A 148 -7.09 -13.94 -6.97
C GLN A 148 -6.45 -13.00 -7.99
N ASP A 149 -5.16 -13.23 -8.26
CA ASP A 149 -4.38 -12.49 -9.25
C ASP A 149 -3.33 -13.41 -9.87
N ASP A 150 -3.31 -13.47 -11.20
CA ASP A 150 -2.44 -14.39 -11.95
C ASP A 150 -1.02 -13.84 -12.15
N TYR A 151 -0.76 -12.58 -11.75
CA TYR A 151 0.55 -11.99 -11.92
C TYR A 151 1.60 -12.66 -11.03
N LEU A 152 2.68 -13.15 -11.64
CA LEU A 152 3.85 -13.70 -10.97
C LEU A 152 5.12 -12.99 -11.46
N LEU A 153 5.84 -12.37 -10.53
CA LEU A 153 7.21 -11.91 -10.77
C LEU A 153 8.17 -13.11 -10.76
N LEU A 154 8.14 -13.89 -9.69
CA LEU A 154 8.85 -15.16 -9.54
C LEU A 154 7.90 -16.20 -8.94
N ASP A 155 7.89 -17.41 -9.46
CA ASP A 155 7.18 -18.51 -8.80
C ASP A 155 7.99 -18.98 -7.58
N GLU A 156 7.46 -18.75 -6.38
CA GLU A 156 8.05 -19.16 -5.10
C GLU A 156 7.23 -20.26 -4.42
N GLY A 157 6.18 -20.78 -5.08
CA GLY A 157 5.33 -21.84 -4.55
C GLY A 157 4.49 -21.41 -3.34
N LYS A 158 4.25 -20.11 -3.15
CA LYS A 158 3.45 -19.57 -2.04
C LYS A 158 2.01 -19.38 -2.48
N GLU A 159 1.06 -19.54 -1.56
CA GLU A 159 -0.37 -19.28 -1.85
C GLU A 159 -0.67 -17.78 -2.00
N PHE A 160 0.07 -16.91 -1.30
CA PHE A 160 -0.07 -15.46 -1.36
C PHE A 160 1.10 -14.79 -2.10
N GLY A 161 0.88 -13.59 -2.60
CA GLY A 161 1.82 -12.92 -3.48
C GLY A 161 1.92 -11.39 -3.35
N GLY A 162 1.89 -10.84 -2.13
CA GLY A 162 2.09 -9.41 -1.90
C GLY A 162 0.83 -8.55 -2.07
N MET A 163 1.03 -7.25 -2.25
CA MET A 163 -0.06 -6.26 -2.27
C MET A 163 -0.76 -6.20 -3.61
N LEU A 164 -2.09 -6.01 -3.56
CA LEU A 164 -2.93 -5.75 -4.73
C LEU A 164 -3.57 -4.35 -4.69
N GLY A 165 -3.83 -3.81 -3.52
CA GLY A 165 -4.49 -2.52 -3.37
C GLY A 165 -5.16 -2.33 -2.03
N CYS A 166 -6.19 -1.47 -2.00
CA CYS A 166 -6.93 -1.16 -0.78
C CYS A 166 -8.42 -0.98 -1.04
N MET A 167 -9.21 -1.13 0.04
CA MET A 167 -10.56 -0.59 0.18
C MET A 167 -10.49 0.68 1.02
N ILE A 168 -11.02 1.76 0.51
CA ILE A 168 -10.91 3.12 1.06
C ILE A 168 -12.30 3.69 1.26
N GLY A 169 -12.60 4.08 2.49
CA GLY A 169 -13.85 4.78 2.81
C GLY A 169 -13.79 6.24 2.38
N VAL A 170 -14.84 6.72 1.71
CA VAL A 170 -14.93 8.08 1.17
C VAL A 170 -16.30 8.69 1.43
N THR A 171 -16.34 10.01 1.63
CA THR A 171 -17.60 10.75 1.81
C THR A 171 -18.26 11.11 0.48
N ASP A 172 -17.48 11.35 -0.57
CA ASP A 172 -17.92 11.81 -1.88
C ASP A 172 -17.19 11.03 -2.98
N MET A 173 -17.91 10.17 -3.67
CA MET A 173 -17.35 9.29 -4.69
C MET A 173 -16.80 10.04 -5.91
N ASP A 174 -17.45 11.15 -6.30
CA ASP A 174 -17.04 11.90 -7.48
C ASP A 174 -15.77 12.72 -7.21
N LYS A 175 -15.64 13.29 -6.02
CA LYS A 175 -14.39 13.94 -5.57
C LYS A 175 -13.26 12.94 -5.40
N ALA A 176 -13.54 11.77 -4.82
CA ALA A 176 -12.53 10.71 -4.67
C ALA A 176 -11.97 10.29 -6.03
N ARG A 177 -12.81 10.21 -7.07
CA ARG A 177 -12.36 9.85 -8.41
C ARG A 177 -11.38 10.86 -9.02
N THR A 178 -11.42 12.14 -8.65
CA THR A 178 -10.37 13.09 -9.06
C THR A 178 -8.98 12.62 -8.61
N VAL A 179 -8.84 12.13 -7.39
CA VAL A 179 -7.57 11.59 -6.91
C VAL A 179 -7.27 10.24 -7.55
N TYR A 180 -8.16 9.27 -7.40
CA TYR A 180 -7.86 7.88 -7.76
C TYR A 180 -7.90 7.64 -9.28
N SER A 181 -8.73 8.35 -10.04
CA SER A 181 -8.80 8.20 -11.50
C SER A 181 -7.95 9.24 -12.24
N ASP A 182 -8.09 10.54 -11.94
CA ASP A 182 -7.45 11.57 -12.74
C ASP A 182 -5.98 11.78 -12.37
N ILE A 183 -5.63 11.73 -11.07
CA ILE A 183 -4.24 11.84 -10.61
C ILE A 183 -3.53 10.49 -10.73
N LEU A 184 -4.08 9.42 -10.15
CA LEU A 184 -3.42 8.12 -10.07
C LEU A 184 -3.59 7.25 -11.31
N GLY A 185 -4.53 7.59 -12.21
CA GLY A 185 -4.73 6.91 -13.48
C GLY A 185 -5.50 5.60 -13.43
N TYR A 186 -6.30 5.36 -12.37
CA TYR A 186 -7.21 4.21 -12.28
C TYR A 186 -8.49 4.50 -13.07
N ASP A 187 -8.40 4.38 -14.39
CA ASP A 187 -9.39 4.82 -15.37
C ASP A 187 -10.35 3.73 -15.84
N GLN A 188 -10.08 2.45 -15.49
CA GLN A 188 -10.94 1.32 -15.85
C GLN A 188 -11.91 1.00 -14.72
N LEU A 189 -13.18 1.26 -14.94
CA LEU A 189 -14.26 0.87 -14.05
C LEU A 189 -14.52 -0.64 -14.17
N VAL A 190 -14.45 -1.36 -13.03
CA VAL A 190 -14.84 -2.78 -12.94
C VAL A 190 -16.29 -2.90 -12.53
N TYR A 191 -16.68 -2.22 -11.44
CA TYR A 191 -18.08 -2.07 -11.03
C TYR A 191 -18.32 -0.73 -10.31
N ASN A 192 -19.60 -0.30 -10.33
CA ASN A 192 -20.13 0.84 -9.57
C ASN A 192 -21.53 0.46 -9.12
N GLU A 193 -21.64 -0.10 -7.93
CA GLU A 193 -22.83 -0.75 -7.43
C GLU A 193 -23.35 -0.08 -6.16
N TYR A 194 -24.66 -0.16 -5.94
CA TYR A 194 -25.36 0.41 -4.80
C TYR A 194 -26.17 -0.67 -4.09
N GLY A 195 -26.16 -0.66 -2.77
CA GLY A 195 -27.03 -1.51 -1.96
C GLY A 195 -26.32 -2.16 -0.79
N LYS A 196 -26.82 -3.31 -0.37
CA LYS A 196 -26.23 -4.21 0.61
C LYS A 196 -25.45 -5.31 -0.12
N PHE A 197 -24.36 -5.74 0.48
CA PHE A 197 -23.43 -6.67 -0.17
C PHE A 197 -23.07 -7.81 0.76
N ASP A 198 -23.45 -9.01 0.40
CA ASP A 198 -23.21 -10.21 1.21
C ASP A 198 -21.72 -10.52 1.41
N ASP A 199 -20.87 -10.09 0.47
CA ASP A 199 -19.42 -10.27 0.59
C ASP A 199 -18.79 -9.40 1.69
N LEU A 200 -19.46 -8.35 2.14
CA LEU A 200 -19.01 -7.51 3.25
C LEU A 200 -19.51 -8.00 4.63
N ALA A 201 -20.47 -8.92 4.68
CA ALA A 201 -21.06 -9.41 5.91
C ALA A 201 -20.05 -9.94 6.96
N PRO A 202 -18.87 -10.51 6.57
CA PRO A 202 -17.86 -10.90 7.54
C PRO A 202 -17.18 -9.73 8.27
N LEU A 203 -17.31 -8.52 7.78
CA LEU A 203 -16.65 -7.33 8.32
C LEU A 203 -17.63 -6.55 9.23
N ALA A 204 -17.12 -5.89 10.26
CA ALA A 204 -17.93 -5.06 11.12
C ALA A 204 -18.63 -3.94 10.33
N GLY A 205 -19.95 -3.79 10.52
CA GLY A 205 -20.78 -2.85 9.78
C GLY A 205 -21.00 -3.20 8.31
N GLY A 206 -20.62 -4.41 7.87
CA GLY A 206 -20.76 -4.86 6.49
C GLY A 206 -22.21 -5.13 6.04
N ASP A 207 -23.18 -5.11 6.96
CA ASP A 207 -24.63 -5.24 6.72
C ASP A 207 -25.30 -3.92 6.34
N GLY A 208 -24.53 -2.80 6.30
CA GLY A 208 -24.97 -1.48 5.91
C GLY A 208 -25.28 -1.32 4.42
N GLU A 209 -25.66 -0.10 4.03
CA GLU A 209 -25.87 0.29 2.64
C GLU A 209 -24.68 1.10 2.12
N PHE A 210 -24.15 0.68 0.97
CA PHE A 210 -22.97 1.29 0.39
C PHE A 210 -23.13 1.63 -1.09
N ARG A 211 -22.35 2.61 -1.56
CA ARG A 211 -21.91 2.69 -2.95
C ARG A 211 -20.50 2.18 -3.03
N ARG A 212 -20.23 1.21 -3.89
CA ARG A 212 -18.92 0.59 -4.09
C ARG A 212 -18.45 0.79 -5.52
N VAL A 213 -17.23 1.25 -5.67
CA VAL A 213 -16.61 1.47 -6.97
C VAL A 213 -15.24 0.79 -6.98
N LEU A 214 -15.10 -0.26 -7.79
CA LEU A 214 -13.80 -0.90 -8.03
C LEU A 214 -13.20 -0.38 -9.34
N ILE A 215 -11.99 0.13 -9.26
CA ILE A 215 -11.24 0.70 -10.38
C ILE A 215 -9.86 0.05 -10.53
N LYS A 216 -9.44 -0.08 -11.78
CA LYS A 216 -8.12 -0.58 -12.21
C LYS A 216 -7.49 0.42 -13.17
N CYS A 217 -6.22 0.22 -13.48
CA CYS A 217 -5.56 0.97 -14.53
C CYS A 217 -5.67 0.21 -15.86
N SER A 218 -6.14 0.88 -16.92
CA SER A 218 -6.24 0.28 -18.27
C SER A 218 -4.89 0.21 -18.99
N LYS A 219 -3.93 1.01 -18.56
CA LYS A 219 -2.61 1.09 -19.18
C LYS A 219 -1.64 0.07 -18.57
N PRO A 220 -0.77 -0.55 -19.36
CA PRO A 220 0.29 -1.38 -18.83
C PRO A 220 1.23 -0.52 -17.98
N ASN A 221 1.65 -1.07 -16.85
CA ASN A 221 2.64 -0.40 -16.01
C ASN A 221 4.00 -0.33 -16.71
N LYS A 222 4.76 0.71 -16.41
CA LYS A 222 6.10 0.96 -16.95
C LYS A 222 7.01 1.52 -15.87
N GLY A 223 8.31 1.48 -16.10
CA GLY A 223 9.29 1.98 -15.15
C GLY A 223 10.28 0.94 -14.69
N PRO A 224 11.33 1.36 -13.99
CA PRO A 224 12.37 0.47 -13.47
C PRO A 224 11.82 -0.66 -12.61
N PHE A 225 10.84 -0.36 -11.77
CA PHE A 225 10.25 -1.30 -10.82
C PHE A 225 8.91 -1.90 -11.27
N ALA A 226 8.50 -1.68 -12.53
CA ALA A 226 7.24 -2.24 -13.06
C ALA A 226 7.05 -3.75 -12.80
N PRO A 227 8.10 -4.60 -12.84
CA PRO A 227 7.91 -6.02 -12.53
C PRO A 227 7.61 -6.30 -11.06
N ILE A 228 8.06 -5.46 -10.12
CA ILE A 228 7.84 -5.71 -8.69
C ILE A 228 6.70 -4.86 -8.11
N PHE A 229 6.29 -3.77 -8.78
CA PHE A 229 5.21 -2.90 -8.36
C PHE A 229 4.12 -2.81 -9.43
N PRO A 230 3.26 -3.84 -9.56
CA PRO A 230 2.13 -3.79 -10.50
C PRO A 230 1.09 -2.78 -10.02
N MET A 231 0.28 -2.26 -10.97
CA MET A 231 -0.73 -1.23 -10.68
C MET A 231 -1.77 -1.66 -9.66
N GLY A 232 -2.21 -2.93 -9.68
CA GLY A 232 -3.22 -3.41 -8.76
C GLY A 232 -4.60 -2.80 -8.97
N GLN A 233 -5.35 -2.62 -7.87
CA GLN A 233 -6.72 -2.09 -7.89
C GLN A 233 -7.05 -1.28 -6.65
N ILE A 234 -7.94 -0.30 -6.80
CA ILE A 234 -8.49 0.50 -5.70
C ILE A 234 -10.00 0.29 -5.64
N GLU A 235 -10.52 0.06 -4.45
CA GLU A 235 -11.94 0.01 -4.21
C GLU A 235 -12.36 1.15 -3.29
N LEU A 236 -13.25 2.01 -3.77
CA LEU A 236 -13.82 3.11 -3.01
C LEU A 236 -15.17 2.67 -2.45
N VAL A 237 -15.40 2.95 -1.16
CA VAL A 237 -16.63 2.57 -0.46
C VAL A 237 -17.21 3.79 0.23
N GLN A 238 -18.41 4.19 -0.19
CA GLN A 238 -19.17 5.28 0.40
C GLN A 238 -20.31 4.69 1.23
N CYS A 239 -20.31 4.96 2.52
CA CYS A 239 -21.39 4.60 3.42
C CYS A 239 -22.63 5.46 3.14
N ARG A 240 -23.84 4.87 3.16
CA ARG A 240 -25.09 5.54 2.77
C ARG A 240 -26.12 5.66 3.89
N ASP A 241 -26.00 4.84 4.91
CA ASP A 241 -26.98 4.70 5.99
C ASP A 241 -26.46 5.13 7.38
N ARG A 242 -25.21 5.55 7.47
CA ARG A 242 -24.60 6.11 8.68
C ARG A 242 -23.54 7.15 8.35
N GLU A 243 -23.16 7.96 9.32
CA GLU A 243 -22.00 8.85 9.24
C GLU A 243 -20.71 8.04 9.44
N PRO A 244 -19.78 8.01 8.47
CA PRO A 244 -18.51 7.31 8.60
C PRO A 244 -17.55 8.08 9.53
N ARG A 245 -16.75 7.35 10.30
CA ARG A 245 -15.75 7.93 11.19
C ARG A 245 -14.39 8.01 10.51
N LYS A 246 -13.61 9.04 10.80
CA LYS A 246 -12.20 9.12 10.34
C LYS A 246 -11.34 8.18 11.18
N ILE A 247 -10.70 7.19 10.53
CA ILE A 247 -9.87 6.18 11.21
C ILE A 247 -8.69 6.83 11.95
N TYR A 248 -8.11 7.88 11.39
CA TYR A 248 -6.94 8.57 11.96
C TYR A 248 -7.27 9.87 12.72
N GLU A 249 -8.54 10.14 13.01
CA GLU A 249 -8.88 11.35 13.77
C GLU A 249 -8.26 11.35 15.18
N GLY A 250 -7.55 12.43 15.51
CA GLY A 250 -6.86 12.56 16.81
C GLY A 250 -5.71 11.58 17.04
N ARG A 251 -5.18 10.98 15.97
CA ARG A 251 -4.06 10.05 15.97
C ARG A 251 -2.95 10.56 15.04
N TYR A 252 -1.75 10.04 15.21
CA TYR A 252 -0.60 10.44 14.39
C TYR A 252 -0.31 9.41 13.31
N TRP A 253 0.29 9.86 12.22
CA TRP A 253 0.89 9.02 11.21
C TRP A 253 1.84 8.01 11.88
N GLY A 254 1.63 6.71 11.65
CA GLY A 254 2.38 5.65 12.31
C GLY A 254 1.72 5.06 13.57
N ASP A 255 0.60 5.58 14.05
CA ASP A 255 -0.25 4.86 15.02
C ASP A 255 -0.88 3.61 14.37
N PRO A 256 -1.23 2.54 15.15
CA PRO A 256 -1.66 1.25 14.61
C PRO A 256 -2.82 1.34 13.62
N GLY A 257 -2.72 0.63 12.50
CA GLY A 257 -3.70 0.62 11.41
C GLY A 257 -3.05 0.92 10.05
N PHE A 258 -3.84 0.97 8.98
CA PHE A 258 -3.33 1.31 7.66
C PHE A 258 -3.10 2.82 7.53
N ILE A 259 -1.86 3.23 7.35
CA ILE A 259 -1.42 4.63 7.40
C ILE A 259 -1.60 5.33 6.05
N GLN A 260 -1.08 4.72 4.97
CA GLN A 260 -1.09 5.25 3.60
C GLN A 260 -1.01 4.13 2.57
N ILE A 261 -1.34 4.48 1.33
CA ILE A 261 -0.98 3.70 0.16
C ILE A 261 0.16 4.41 -0.58
N CYS A 262 1.20 3.69 -0.95
CA CYS A 262 2.40 4.22 -1.59
C CYS A 262 2.54 3.73 -3.03
N PHE A 263 2.88 4.66 -3.92
CA PHE A 263 3.13 4.41 -5.34
C PHE A 263 4.57 4.71 -5.71
N ASP A 264 5.19 3.79 -6.46
CA ASP A 264 6.44 4.08 -7.18
C ASP A 264 6.13 4.97 -8.39
N VAL A 265 6.89 6.03 -8.55
CA VAL A 265 6.67 7.04 -9.60
C VAL A 265 7.96 7.43 -10.29
N THR A 266 7.81 8.09 -11.42
CA THR A 266 8.91 8.73 -12.16
C THR A 266 8.45 10.09 -12.62
N GLY A 267 9.26 11.15 -12.36
CA GLY A 267 8.95 12.53 -12.73
C GLY A 267 8.21 13.29 -11.64
N MET A 268 8.72 13.25 -10.41
CA MET A 268 8.09 13.82 -9.20
C MET A 268 7.72 15.30 -9.33
N ASP A 269 8.54 16.14 -9.99
CA ASP A 269 8.21 17.57 -10.16
C ASP A 269 6.98 17.76 -11.05
N ALA A 270 6.90 17.02 -12.15
CA ALA A 270 5.73 17.07 -13.04
C ALA A 270 4.48 16.52 -12.37
N LEU A 271 4.63 15.45 -11.56
CA LEU A 271 3.54 14.91 -10.74
C LEU A 271 3.07 15.93 -9.71
N GLY A 272 3.99 16.62 -9.02
CA GLY A 272 3.65 17.64 -8.02
C GLY A 272 2.82 18.79 -8.64
N LYS A 273 3.23 19.24 -9.84
CA LYS A 273 2.44 20.23 -10.58
C LYS A 273 1.06 19.68 -10.93
N TRP A 274 0.97 18.46 -11.44
CA TRP A 274 -0.29 17.82 -11.80
C TRP A 274 -1.23 17.67 -10.60
N CYS A 275 -0.71 17.23 -9.45
CA CYS A 275 -1.48 17.14 -8.21
C CYS A 275 -2.02 18.51 -7.77
N ALA A 276 -1.18 19.55 -7.81
CA ALA A 276 -1.58 20.92 -7.45
C ALA A 276 -2.64 21.49 -8.39
N ASP A 277 -2.50 21.26 -9.70
CA ASP A 277 -3.46 21.69 -10.73
C ASP A 277 -4.84 21.00 -10.54
N HIS A 278 -4.89 19.84 -9.85
CA HIS A 278 -6.12 19.11 -9.49
C HIS A 278 -6.59 19.37 -8.05
N GLY A 279 -6.01 20.35 -7.36
CA GLY A 279 -6.42 20.74 -6.00
C GLY A 279 -5.84 19.88 -4.87
N HIS A 280 -4.88 19.00 -5.15
CA HIS A 280 -4.22 18.11 -4.18
C HIS A 280 -2.69 18.36 -4.16
N PRO A 281 -2.22 19.54 -3.70
CA PRO A 281 -0.78 19.82 -3.65
C PRO A 281 -0.06 18.90 -2.67
N PHE A 282 1.25 18.76 -2.82
CA PHE A 282 2.06 18.00 -1.86
C PHE A 282 1.94 18.59 -0.46
N THR A 283 1.57 17.76 0.51
CA THR A 283 1.47 18.10 1.93
C THR A 283 2.79 17.85 2.67
N VAL A 284 3.57 16.89 2.17
CA VAL A 284 4.95 16.59 2.60
C VAL A 284 5.81 16.42 1.37
N ASP A 285 7.03 16.97 1.43
CA ASP A 285 8.08 16.76 0.44
C ASP A 285 9.41 16.53 1.16
N SER A 286 10.04 15.39 0.91
CA SER A 286 11.33 15.05 1.53
C SER A 286 12.49 15.86 0.98
N CYS A 287 12.35 16.49 -0.19
CA CYS A 287 13.40 17.19 -0.92
C CYS A 287 12.94 18.58 -1.42
N PRO A 288 12.47 19.47 -0.55
CA PRO A 288 11.97 20.78 -0.97
C PRO A 288 13.04 21.62 -1.69
N ASP A 289 14.33 21.38 -1.39
CA ASP A 289 15.47 22.11 -1.96
C ASP A 289 16.09 21.37 -3.18
N GLY A 290 15.42 20.35 -3.73
CA GLY A 290 15.93 19.53 -4.84
C GLY A 290 17.08 18.57 -4.49
N LYS A 291 17.43 18.44 -3.19
CA LYS A 291 18.43 17.48 -2.72
C LYS A 291 17.82 16.10 -2.61
N GLN A 292 18.63 15.07 -2.91
CA GLN A 292 18.19 13.68 -2.76
C GLN A 292 18.07 13.29 -1.29
N PHE A 293 16.98 12.61 -0.93
CA PHE A 293 16.79 12.02 0.38
C PHE A 293 17.41 10.61 0.42
N ALA A 294 18.12 10.30 1.51
CA ALA A 294 18.68 8.96 1.72
C ALA A 294 17.59 8.03 2.26
N MET A 295 17.32 6.95 1.53
CA MET A 295 16.36 5.90 1.86
C MET A 295 17.12 4.59 2.09
N GLY A 296 17.79 4.46 3.25
CA GLY A 296 18.67 3.33 3.52
C GLY A 296 19.82 3.24 2.51
N ASP A 297 19.88 2.16 1.73
CA ASP A 297 20.89 1.93 0.69
C ASP A 297 20.49 2.54 -0.68
N ALA A 298 19.34 3.16 -0.77
CA ALA A 298 18.85 3.88 -1.94
C ALA A 298 18.88 5.40 -1.70
N SER A 299 18.71 6.17 -2.75
CA SER A 299 18.41 7.59 -2.67
C SER A 299 17.27 7.94 -3.60
N GLY A 300 16.46 8.88 -3.20
CA GLY A 300 15.26 9.27 -3.95
C GLY A 300 14.56 10.47 -3.34
N ARG A 301 13.28 10.55 -3.55
CA ARG A 301 12.37 11.56 -2.99
C ARG A 301 11.04 10.88 -2.69
N PHE A 302 10.45 11.21 -1.55
CA PHE A 302 9.08 10.86 -1.26
C PHE A 302 8.25 12.12 -1.00
N THR A 303 6.98 12.05 -1.34
CA THR A 303 6.00 13.12 -1.17
C THR A 303 4.65 12.52 -0.79
N TYR A 304 3.78 13.35 -0.21
CA TYR A 304 2.42 12.95 0.16
C TYR A 304 1.39 13.91 -0.43
N ILE A 305 0.25 13.37 -0.78
CA ILE A 305 -1.01 14.12 -0.96
C ILE A 305 -2.08 13.52 -0.05
N GLU A 306 -3.16 14.26 0.12
CA GLU A 306 -4.39 13.76 0.75
C GLU A 306 -5.51 13.70 -0.28
N ASP A 307 -6.40 12.70 -0.15
CA ASP A 307 -7.71 12.80 -0.79
C ASP A 307 -8.62 13.78 -0.01
N GLN A 308 -9.84 13.98 -0.46
CA GLN A 308 -10.79 14.92 0.16
C GLN A 308 -11.17 14.58 1.60
N ASP A 309 -10.95 13.33 2.04
CA ASP A 309 -11.27 12.84 3.38
C ASP A 309 -10.03 12.75 4.31
N GLY A 310 -8.85 13.04 3.75
CA GLY A 310 -7.57 13.01 4.45
C GLY A 310 -6.85 11.66 4.38
N THR A 311 -7.27 10.76 3.46
CA THR A 311 -6.51 9.53 3.20
C THR A 311 -5.15 9.87 2.60
N LEU A 312 -4.08 9.36 3.20
CA LEU A 312 -2.72 9.64 2.76
C LEU A 312 -2.31 8.77 1.58
N ILE A 313 -1.80 9.42 0.55
CA ILE A 313 -1.23 8.81 -0.63
C ILE A 313 0.22 9.25 -0.74
N GLU A 314 1.12 8.28 -0.70
CA GLU A 314 2.56 8.50 -0.80
C GLU A 314 3.04 8.26 -2.23
N PHE A 315 3.97 9.07 -2.68
CA PHE A 315 4.73 8.86 -3.91
C PHE A 315 6.21 8.71 -3.58
N VAL A 316 6.86 7.72 -4.17
CA VAL A 316 8.30 7.48 -4.02
C VAL A 316 8.95 7.46 -5.41
N GLU A 317 9.91 8.34 -5.64
CA GLU A 317 10.79 8.29 -6.82
C GLU A 317 12.19 7.89 -6.39
N THR A 318 12.65 6.73 -6.85
CA THR A 318 14.00 6.24 -6.56
C THR A 318 14.97 6.69 -7.64
N TYR A 319 16.05 7.35 -7.25
CA TYR A 319 17.09 7.85 -8.16
C TYR A 319 18.27 6.89 -8.28
N ARG A 320 18.59 6.18 -7.19
CA ARG A 320 19.72 5.28 -7.14
C ARG A 320 19.47 4.11 -6.20
N ILE A 321 19.84 2.91 -6.61
CA ILE A 321 19.81 1.70 -5.81
C ILE A 321 21.20 1.09 -5.66
N SER A 322 21.48 0.51 -4.49
CA SER A 322 22.72 -0.25 -4.25
C SER A 322 22.56 -1.67 -4.80
N VAL A 323 23.54 -2.12 -5.58
CA VAL A 323 23.65 -3.52 -6.03
C VAL A 323 24.63 -4.29 -5.16
N ALA A 324 25.76 -3.66 -4.81
CA ALA A 324 26.78 -4.22 -3.92
C ALA A 324 27.42 -3.08 -3.14
N LYS A 325 26.81 -2.72 -1.99
CA LYS A 325 27.25 -1.59 -1.17
C LYS A 325 28.73 -1.65 -0.79
N LYS A 326 29.20 -2.83 -0.39
CA LYS A 326 30.62 -3.03 0.00
C LYS A 326 31.61 -2.78 -1.14
N LEU A 327 31.14 -2.88 -2.39
CA LEU A 327 31.94 -2.64 -3.60
C LEU A 327 31.66 -1.26 -4.21
N GLY A 328 30.81 -0.44 -3.60
CA GLY A 328 30.40 0.86 -4.14
C GLY A 328 29.62 0.76 -5.46
N TRP A 329 29.00 -0.39 -5.74
CA TRP A 329 28.30 -0.61 -6.99
C TRP A 329 26.84 -0.22 -6.87
N TYR A 330 26.45 0.80 -7.67
CA TYR A 330 25.10 1.36 -7.70
C TYR A 330 24.55 1.38 -9.12
N ILE A 331 23.23 1.27 -9.24
CA ILE A 331 22.50 1.58 -10.47
C ILE A 331 21.88 2.97 -10.31
N ASN A 332 22.29 3.90 -11.18
CA ASN A 332 21.66 5.21 -11.27
C ASN A 332 20.46 5.11 -12.22
N LEU A 333 19.26 5.45 -11.71
CA LEU A 333 18.02 5.36 -12.46
C LEU A 333 17.71 6.64 -13.26
N VAL A 334 18.32 7.77 -12.89
CA VAL A 334 18.07 9.08 -13.53
C VAL A 334 18.59 9.10 -14.98
N TYR A 335 19.76 8.47 -15.24
CA TYR A 335 20.44 8.53 -16.55
C TYR A 335 20.10 7.35 -17.48
N ARG A 336 19.22 6.44 -17.07
CA ARG A 336 18.77 5.35 -17.93
C ARG A 336 17.42 5.68 -18.58
N ASN A 337 17.02 4.86 -19.55
CA ASN A 337 15.63 4.94 -20.06
C ASN A 337 14.66 4.66 -18.90
N ARG A 338 13.94 5.68 -18.47
CA ARG A 338 13.08 5.68 -17.28
C ARG A 338 11.86 4.76 -17.42
N GLU A 339 11.42 4.44 -18.64
CA GLU A 339 10.30 3.54 -18.91
C GLU A 339 10.70 2.06 -18.93
N LYS A 340 12.00 1.75 -19.11
CA LYS A 340 12.49 0.37 -19.19
C LYS A 340 12.58 -0.28 -17.82
N PRO A 341 12.00 -1.49 -17.63
CA PRO A 341 12.12 -2.24 -16.39
C PRO A 341 13.57 -2.66 -16.11
N LEU A 342 13.87 -2.87 -14.85
CA LEU A 342 15.07 -3.55 -14.38
C LEU A 342 14.99 -5.04 -14.75
N SER A 343 16.14 -5.70 -14.88
CA SER A 343 16.17 -7.10 -15.24
C SER A 343 15.60 -7.98 -14.14
N LYS A 344 14.91 -9.06 -14.51
CA LYS A 344 14.41 -10.06 -13.55
C LYS A 344 15.54 -10.67 -12.69
N LEU A 345 16.78 -10.65 -13.18
CA LEU A 345 17.94 -11.14 -12.43
C LEU A 345 18.22 -10.28 -11.18
N LEU A 346 18.03 -8.95 -11.28
CA LEU A 346 18.17 -8.06 -10.12
C LEU A 346 17.12 -8.38 -9.05
N PHE A 347 15.87 -8.60 -9.44
CA PHE A 347 14.82 -8.99 -8.49
C PHE A 347 15.09 -10.37 -7.87
N ARG A 348 15.65 -11.34 -8.65
CA ARG A 348 16.10 -12.63 -8.10
C ARG A 348 17.21 -12.45 -7.06
N ALA A 349 18.12 -11.52 -7.27
CA ALA A 349 19.19 -11.24 -6.33
C ALA A 349 18.68 -10.69 -4.98
N MET A 350 17.50 -10.05 -4.95
CA MET A 350 16.85 -9.61 -3.71
C MET A 350 16.54 -10.75 -2.73
N LYS A 351 16.51 -12.02 -3.20
CA LYS A 351 16.40 -13.20 -2.32
C LYS A 351 17.48 -13.26 -1.26
N MET A 352 18.64 -12.63 -1.49
CA MET A 352 19.71 -12.54 -0.49
C MET A 352 19.32 -11.70 0.74
N ASN A 353 18.32 -10.82 0.59
CA ASN A 353 17.79 -9.98 1.67
C ASN A 353 16.58 -10.62 2.39
N ARG A 354 16.36 -11.92 2.18
CA ARG A 354 15.24 -12.63 2.81
C ARG A 354 15.39 -12.64 4.32
N LYS A 355 14.43 -12.05 5.00
CA LYS A 355 14.34 -12.03 6.46
C LYS A 355 13.85 -13.39 6.95
N LYS A 356 14.53 -13.91 7.95
CA LYS A 356 14.10 -15.08 8.72
C LYS A 356 14.02 -14.66 10.17
N PHE A 357 12.93 -14.97 10.81
CA PHE A 357 12.83 -14.87 12.26
C PHE A 357 13.08 -16.25 12.85
N ASP A 358 13.89 -16.33 13.89
CA ASP A 358 14.13 -17.58 14.59
C ASP A 358 12.81 -18.16 15.09
N ARG A 359 12.70 -19.48 15.03
CA ARG A 359 11.47 -20.22 15.35
C ARG A 359 11.14 -20.12 16.83
#